data_fdb2028e99cfb1c5b8b9292af7c93b1c
#
_entry.id   fdb2028e99cfb1c5b8b9292af7c93b1c
#
_cell.length_a   1.000
_cell.length_b   1.000
_cell.length_c   1.000
_cell.angle_alpha   90.00
_cell.angle_beta   90.00
_cell.angle_gamma   90.00
#
_symmetry.space_group_name_H-M   'P 1'
#
loop_
_entity.id
_entity.type
_entity.pdbx_description
1 polymer ?
#
loop_
_entity_poly.entity_id
_entity_poly.type
_entity_poly.pdbx_seq_one_letter_code
_entity_poly.pdbx_strand_id
1 'polypeptide(L)'
;MYFKNFKNQFIKNGGVWSYLILLLICNLELFTGDFIFGFMSPINLSSILTENVIVPSQFLGRDTQIDFFIPRDMGDPANASLLLVNDGQNMNELGLENILENLYTDGGIRPIVIAAIHAGIFRKIEYGTAIQADYLGRGAKAGLYTQFIRQELLPMIQRKFPGLHFSAKAFAGFSLGGLMALDIVWNYPGEFITAGVFSGSLWWRSLDHEHEDYDDNLHRIMHQQIRSGKYQPHLKFFFSTGSLDETHDRNNNGIIDSIDDTLALIDDLESLGYKDGKDIRYINYEDGKHDIATWARAMPEFLKWGWGK
;
A
#
# COMPACT_ATOMS: atom_id res chain seq x y z
N MET A 1 35.26 8.80 -46.47
CA MET A 1 35.71 9.95 -45.66
C MET A 1 34.72 10.34 -44.54
N TYR A 2 33.59 9.67 -44.44
CA TYR A 2 32.55 9.94 -43.42
C TYR A 2 32.67 9.12 -42.13
N PHE A 3 33.43 8.04 -42.10
CA PHE A 3 33.54 7.13 -40.94
C PHE A 3 34.57 7.54 -39.88
N LYS A 4 35.45 8.49 -40.15
CA LYS A 4 36.48 8.91 -39.19
C LYS A 4 36.00 9.93 -38.15
N ASN A 5 34.95 10.67 -38.43
CA ASN A 5 34.43 11.71 -37.51
C ASN A 5 33.45 11.18 -36.47
N PHE A 6 32.88 9.99 -36.68
CA PHE A 6 31.94 9.39 -35.72
C PHE A 6 32.63 8.78 -34.50
N LYS A 7 33.87 8.32 -34.66
CA LYS A 7 34.61 7.62 -33.60
C LYS A 7 35.07 8.54 -32.45
N ASN A 8 35.23 9.82 -32.70
CA ASN A 8 35.78 10.75 -31.71
C ASN A 8 34.70 11.43 -30.83
N GLN A 9 33.43 11.28 -31.18
CA GLN A 9 32.32 11.87 -30.39
C GLN A 9 31.71 10.92 -29.37
N PHE A 10 31.89 9.59 -29.58
CA PHE A 10 31.33 8.56 -28.70
C PHE A 10 32.21 8.15 -27.49
N ILE A 11 33.49 8.53 -27.51
CA ILE A 11 34.45 8.13 -26.45
C ILE A 11 34.34 9.04 -25.21
N LYS A 12 33.57 10.11 -25.25
CA LYS A 12 33.47 11.05 -24.13
C LYS A 12 32.29 10.81 -23.16
N ASN A 13 31.32 9.95 -23.51
CA ASN A 13 30.10 9.77 -22.66
C ASN A 13 29.53 8.34 -22.70
N GLY A 14 30.30 7.30 -22.65
CA GLY A 14 29.71 5.98 -22.72
C GLY A 14 30.39 4.91 -21.85
N GLY A 15 29.63 4.33 -20.95
CA GLY A 15 30.02 3.16 -20.18
C GLY A 15 30.03 1.89 -21.04
N VAL A 16 30.66 0.83 -20.51
CA VAL A 16 30.98 -0.48 -21.13
C VAL A 16 29.82 -1.15 -21.90
N TRP A 17 28.57 -0.79 -21.64
CA TRP A 17 27.37 -1.36 -22.28
C TRP A 17 27.16 -0.93 -23.74
N SER A 18 27.65 0.23 -24.14
CA SER A 18 27.56 0.70 -25.54
C SER A 18 28.44 -0.08 -26.50
N TYR A 19 29.50 -0.70 -26.01
CA TYR A 19 30.42 -1.52 -26.81
C TYR A 19 29.86 -2.92 -27.12
N LEU A 20 29.09 -3.50 -26.21
CA LEU A 20 28.47 -4.82 -26.42
C LEU A 20 27.39 -4.79 -27.51
N ILE A 21 26.61 -3.71 -27.55
CA ILE A 21 25.53 -3.53 -28.56
C ILE A 21 26.13 -3.29 -29.93
N LEU A 22 27.25 -2.58 -30.05
CA LEU A 22 27.92 -2.32 -31.33
C LEU A 22 28.63 -3.60 -31.90
N LEU A 23 29.16 -4.45 -31.02
CA LEU A 23 29.75 -5.73 -31.41
C LEU A 23 28.70 -6.75 -31.89
N LEU A 24 27.49 -6.71 -31.38
CA LEU A 24 26.36 -7.53 -31.83
C LEU A 24 25.87 -7.11 -33.23
N ILE A 25 25.88 -5.82 -33.55
CA ILE A 25 25.42 -5.30 -34.85
C ILE A 25 26.47 -5.51 -35.94
N CYS A 26 27.77 -5.40 -35.65
CA CYS A 26 28.82 -5.57 -36.66
C CYS A 26 29.13 -7.02 -37.06
N ASN A 27 28.69 -8.02 -36.32
CA ASN A 27 28.88 -9.43 -36.68
C ASN A 27 27.71 -10.02 -37.51
N LEU A 28 26.70 -9.24 -37.86
CA LEU A 28 25.54 -9.71 -38.63
C LEU A 28 25.67 -9.57 -40.16
N GLU A 29 26.76 -8.98 -40.68
CA GLU A 29 26.85 -8.69 -42.11
C GLU A 29 27.73 -9.68 -42.93
N LEU A 30 28.15 -10.82 -42.36
CA LEU A 30 29.05 -11.74 -43.06
C LEU A 30 28.54 -13.16 -43.29
N PHE A 31 27.25 -13.43 -43.18
CA PHE A 31 26.70 -14.74 -43.57
C PHE A 31 25.46 -14.59 -44.47
N THR A 32 25.70 -14.66 -45.80
CA THR A 32 24.63 -14.92 -46.77
C THR A 32 24.36 -16.42 -46.81
N GLY A 33 23.42 -16.87 -46.08
CA GLY A 33 22.87 -18.22 -46.13
C GLY A 33 21.57 -18.23 -45.33
N ASP A 34 20.53 -18.82 -45.92
CA ASP A 34 19.14 -18.88 -45.46
C ASP A 34 18.95 -18.93 -43.95
N PHE A 35 18.89 -17.77 -43.30
CA PHE A 35 18.46 -17.65 -41.91
C PHE A 35 16.94 -17.53 -41.88
N ILE A 36 16.27 -18.58 -41.45
CA ILE A 36 14.93 -18.59 -40.97
C ILE A 36 14.85 -17.48 -39.91
N PHE A 37 14.10 -16.39 -40.18
CA PHE A 37 13.67 -15.41 -39.17
C PHE A 37 12.83 -16.17 -38.16
N GLY A 38 13.48 -16.75 -37.16
CA GLY A 38 12.78 -17.08 -35.92
C GLY A 38 12.24 -15.77 -35.34
N PHE A 39 10.95 -15.62 -35.34
CA PHE A 39 10.26 -14.53 -34.62
C PHE A 39 10.81 -14.54 -33.19
N MET A 40 11.74 -13.65 -32.87
CA MET A 40 11.99 -13.31 -31.48
C MET A 40 10.68 -12.74 -30.97
N SER A 41 9.98 -13.50 -30.15
CA SER A 41 8.83 -12.98 -29.42
C SER A 41 9.27 -11.65 -28.77
N PRO A 42 8.48 -10.57 -28.86
CA PRO A 42 8.83 -9.32 -28.23
C PRO A 42 9.12 -9.63 -26.76
N ILE A 43 10.25 -9.19 -26.25
CA ILE A 43 10.56 -9.26 -24.81
C ILE A 43 9.47 -8.44 -24.16
N ASN A 44 8.49 -9.12 -23.56
CA ASN A 44 7.43 -8.47 -22.83
C ASN A 44 8.06 -7.91 -21.55
N LEU A 45 8.47 -6.64 -21.61
CA LEU A 45 8.98 -5.95 -20.42
C LEU A 45 7.82 -5.77 -19.47
N SER A 46 7.99 -6.21 -18.20
CA SER A 46 7.04 -5.91 -17.12
C SER A 46 6.62 -4.43 -17.17
N SER A 47 5.33 -4.15 -16.99
CA SER A 47 4.81 -2.78 -16.93
C SER A 47 5.19 -2.08 -15.63
N ILE A 48 5.80 -2.79 -14.70
CA ILE A 48 6.21 -2.33 -13.38
C ILE A 48 7.73 -2.44 -13.23
N LEU A 49 8.32 -1.44 -12.58
CA LEU A 49 9.68 -1.49 -12.05
C LEU A 49 9.59 -1.68 -10.53
N THR A 50 10.27 -2.69 -10.01
CA THR A 50 10.42 -2.90 -8.57
C THR A 50 11.78 -2.39 -8.10
N GLU A 51 11.80 -1.70 -6.97
CA GLU A 51 13.02 -1.16 -6.37
C GLU A 51 12.95 -1.25 -4.85
N ASN A 52 14.04 -1.65 -4.23
CA ASN A 52 14.19 -1.74 -2.78
C ASN A 52 15.05 -0.59 -2.25
N VAL A 53 14.60 0.08 -1.21
CA VAL A 53 15.31 1.18 -0.58
C VAL A 53 15.33 1.00 0.93
N ILE A 54 16.49 1.24 1.55
CA ILE A 54 16.61 1.29 3.01
C ILE A 54 16.54 2.76 3.47
N VAL A 55 15.63 3.04 4.38
CA VAL A 55 15.41 4.37 4.97
C VAL A 55 15.80 4.33 6.43
N PRO A 56 16.90 4.98 6.82
CA PRO A 56 17.23 5.16 8.23
C PRO A 56 16.18 6.05 8.90
N SER A 57 15.62 5.61 10.02
CA SER A 57 14.64 6.39 10.77
C SER A 57 15.17 6.79 12.14
N GLN A 58 15.17 8.08 12.42
CA GLN A 58 15.47 8.61 13.74
C GLN A 58 14.30 8.36 14.71
N PHE A 59 13.05 8.46 14.23
CA PHE A 59 11.87 8.23 15.06
C PHE A 59 11.74 6.78 15.51
N LEU A 60 12.04 5.82 14.63
CA LEU A 60 11.96 4.40 14.95
C LEU A 60 13.25 3.87 15.57
N GLY A 61 14.38 4.59 15.41
CA GLY A 61 15.72 4.18 15.87
C GLY A 61 16.22 2.93 15.14
N ARG A 62 15.79 2.72 13.90
CA ARG A 62 16.15 1.58 13.05
C ARG A 62 16.06 1.91 11.56
N ASP A 63 16.72 1.11 10.77
CA ASP A 63 16.54 1.11 9.32
C ASP A 63 15.18 0.46 8.96
N THR A 64 14.51 1.03 7.95
CA THR A 64 13.24 0.51 7.43
C THR A 64 13.38 0.26 5.94
N GLN A 65 13.11 -0.96 5.52
CA GLN A 65 13.06 -1.33 4.12
C GLN A 65 11.74 -0.89 3.51
N ILE A 66 11.82 -0.32 2.30
CA ILE A 66 10.68 0.10 1.50
C ILE A 66 10.81 -0.55 0.12
N ASP A 67 9.83 -1.32 -0.29
CA ASP A 67 9.75 -1.86 -1.64
C ASP A 67 8.83 -0.97 -2.48
N PHE A 68 9.39 -0.39 -3.54
CA PHE A 68 8.63 0.41 -4.49
C PHE A 68 8.17 -0.44 -5.67
N PHE A 69 6.90 -0.26 -6.04
CA PHE A 69 6.32 -0.76 -7.28
C PHE A 69 5.94 0.46 -8.13
N ILE A 70 6.66 0.66 -9.23
CA ILE A 70 6.62 1.89 -10.01
C ILE A 70 6.12 1.56 -11.42
N PRO A 71 4.95 2.08 -11.85
CA PRO A 71 4.52 1.92 -13.24
C PRO A 71 5.55 2.54 -14.20
N ARG A 72 5.89 1.85 -15.29
CA ARG A 72 6.78 2.41 -16.32
C ARG A 72 6.15 3.56 -17.07
N ASP A 73 4.82 3.51 -17.24
CA ASP A 73 4.04 4.64 -17.74
C ASP A 73 3.30 5.29 -16.57
N MET A 74 3.75 6.45 -16.18
CA MET A 74 3.19 7.22 -15.07
C MET A 74 1.99 8.09 -15.47
N GLY A 75 1.65 8.15 -16.76
CA GLY A 75 0.60 9.04 -17.23
C GLY A 75 0.94 10.51 -17.00
N ASP A 76 0.05 11.24 -16.30
CA ASP A 76 0.26 12.67 -15.98
C ASP A 76 1.08 12.84 -14.68
N PRO A 77 2.34 13.29 -14.77
CA PRO A 77 3.19 13.49 -13.59
C PRO A 77 2.65 14.56 -12.60
N ALA A 78 1.82 15.47 -13.06
CA ALA A 78 1.23 16.52 -12.21
C ALA A 78 0.11 15.96 -11.30
N ASN A 79 -0.45 14.79 -11.64
CA ASN A 79 -1.53 14.15 -10.92
C ASN A 79 -1.20 12.70 -10.56
N ALA A 80 0.03 12.44 -10.15
CA ALA A 80 0.46 11.12 -9.71
C ALA A 80 -0.27 10.69 -8.42
N SER A 81 -0.46 9.40 -8.25
CA SER A 81 -0.99 8.79 -7.03
C SER A 81 0.10 8.03 -6.28
N LEU A 82 0.04 8.07 -4.96
CA LEU A 82 0.90 7.32 -4.06
C LEU A 82 0.05 6.46 -3.13
N LEU A 83 0.36 5.17 -3.05
CA LEU A 83 -0.19 4.27 -2.05
C LEU A 83 0.93 3.79 -1.13
N LEU A 84 0.81 4.06 0.15
CA LEU A 84 1.63 3.43 1.19
C LEU A 84 0.95 2.14 1.63
N VAL A 85 1.70 1.07 1.83
CA VAL A 85 1.18 -0.21 2.31
C VAL A 85 2.03 -0.69 3.49
N ASN A 86 1.40 -0.93 4.62
CA ASN A 86 2.05 -1.57 5.77
C ASN A 86 2.33 -3.05 5.49
N ASP A 87 3.28 -3.62 6.21
CA ASP A 87 3.70 -5.02 6.09
C ASP A 87 4.26 -5.39 4.71
N GLY A 88 5.14 -4.53 4.18
CA GLY A 88 5.80 -4.67 2.87
C GLY A 88 6.47 -6.02 2.64
N GLN A 89 6.93 -6.70 3.70
CA GLN A 89 7.52 -8.04 3.62
C GLN A 89 6.56 -9.09 3.06
N ASN A 90 5.25 -8.83 3.07
CA ASN A 90 4.24 -9.76 2.60
C ASN A 90 3.89 -9.59 1.11
N MET A 91 4.40 -8.55 0.44
CA MET A 91 3.97 -8.19 -0.92
C MET A 91 4.29 -9.26 -1.96
N ASN A 92 5.40 -10.00 -1.77
CA ASN A 92 5.74 -11.11 -2.66
C ASN A 92 4.75 -12.27 -2.52
N GLU A 93 4.40 -12.66 -1.29
CA GLU A 93 3.42 -13.73 -1.01
C GLU A 93 2.01 -13.32 -1.45
N LEU A 94 1.65 -12.05 -1.27
CA LEU A 94 0.40 -11.47 -1.77
C LEU A 94 0.34 -11.46 -3.30
N GLY A 95 1.48 -11.54 -3.99
CA GLY A 95 1.57 -11.48 -5.44
C GLY A 95 1.28 -10.08 -6.02
N LEU A 96 1.64 -9.02 -5.28
CA LEU A 96 1.29 -7.64 -5.64
C LEU A 96 1.76 -7.26 -7.05
N GLU A 97 2.96 -7.67 -7.46
CA GLU A 97 3.49 -7.39 -8.80
C GLU A 97 2.57 -7.97 -9.89
N ASN A 98 2.17 -9.23 -9.76
CA ASN A 98 1.26 -9.89 -10.70
C ASN A 98 -0.14 -9.23 -10.71
N ILE A 99 -0.64 -8.83 -9.55
CA ILE A 99 -1.93 -8.11 -9.45
C ILE A 99 -1.86 -6.80 -10.24
N LEU A 100 -0.78 -6.03 -10.07
CA LEU A 100 -0.59 -4.77 -10.77
C LEU A 100 -0.39 -4.96 -12.28
N GLU A 101 0.42 -5.95 -12.69
CA GLU A 101 0.62 -6.30 -14.10
C GLU A 101 -0.70 -6.60 -14.81
N ASN A 102 -1.55 -7.43 -14.18
CA ASN A 102 -2.85 -7.76 -14.74
C ASN A 102 -3.74 -6.50 -14.84
N LEU A 103 -3.81 -5.70 -13.78
CA LEU A 103 -4.64 -4.50 -13.75
C LEU A 103 -4.18 -3.42 -14.76
N TYR A 104 -2.89 -3.29 -15.01
CA TYR A 104 -2.37 -2.36 -16.02
C TYR A 104 -2.56 -2.89 -17.44
N THR A 105 -2.35 -4.19 -17.66
CA THR A 105 -2.56 -4.85 -18.96
C THR A 105 -4.01 -4.73 -19.41
N ASP A 106 -4.95 -4.92 -18.48
CA ASP A 106 -6.38 -4.78 -18.74
C ASP A 106 -6.83 -3.31 -18.82
N GLY A 107 -5.93 -2.36 -18.57
CA GLY A 107 -6.25 -0.94 -18.49
C GLY A 107 -7.21 -0.59 -17.35
N GLY A 108 -7.36 -1.48 -16.35
CA GLY A 108 -8.38 -1.41 -15.30
C GLY A 108 -8.14 -0.29 -14.28
N ILE A 109 -6.89 0.16 -14.10
CA ILE A 109 -6.55 1.21 -13.13
C ILE A 109 -5.63 2.28 -13.74
N ARG A 110 -5.67 3.47 -13.13
CA ARG A 110 -4.70 4.55 -13.40
C ARG A 110 -3.36 4.23 -12.73
N PRO A 111 -2.22 4.78 -13.22
CA PRO A 111 -0.91 4.57 -12.62
C PRO A 111 -0.84 5.00 -11.15
N ILE A 112 -0.21 4.15 -10.33
CA ILE A 112 0.01 4.39 -8.88
C ILE A 112 1.43 4.00 -8.54
N VAL A 113 2.19 4.87 -7.87
CA VAL A 113 3.41 4.46 -7.17
C VAL A 113 3.01 3.82 -5.85
N ILE A 114 3.44 2.59 -5.61
CA ILE A 114 3.22 1.92 -4.33
C ILE A 114 4.54 1.86 -3.56
N ALA A 115 4.51 2.26 -2.30
CA ALA A 115 5.61 2.13 -1.36
C ALA A 115 5.19 1.18 -0.22
N ALA A 116 5.68 -0.05 -0.27
CA ALA A 116 5.38 -1.10 0.70
C ALA A 116 6.43 -1.07 1.81
N ILE A 117 6.00 -0.79 3.03
CA ILE A 117 6.82 -0.50 4.21
C ILE A 117 6.99 -1.77 5.01
N HIS A 118 8.21 -2.28 5.13
CA HIS A 118 8.49 -3.48 5.93
C HIS A 118 8.34 -3.20 7.42
N ALA A 119 7.55 -4.01 8.09
CA ALA A 119 7.47 -4.01 9.54
C ALA A 119 8.78 -4.52 10.16
N GLY A 120 9.20 -3.89 11.25
CA GLY A 120 10.31 -4.39 12.07
C GLY A 120 9.85 -5.43 13.09
N ILE A 121 10.80 -5.93 13.87
CA ILE A 121 10.53 -6.85 15.00
C ILE A 121 9.62 -6.22 16.07
N PHE A 122 9.53 -4.90 16.09
CA PHE A 122 8.69 -4.14 17.02
C PHE A 122 7.31 -3.80 16.44
N ARG A 123 6.85 -4.50 15.39
CA ARG A 123 5.58 -4.26 14.73
C ARG A 123 4.42 -4.01 15.70
N LYS A 124 4.27 -4.83 16.74
CA LYS A 124 3.18 -4.71 17.72
C LYS A 124 3.29 -3.47 18.61
N ILE A 125 4.46 -2.87 18.73
CA ILE A 125 4.69 -1.64 19.48
C ILE A 125 4.62 -0.41 18.58
N GLU A 126 4.98 -0.55 17.30
CA GLU A 126 5.01 0.53 16.31
C GLU A 126 3.66 0.75 15.63
N TYR A 127 2.79 -0.29 15.55
CA TYR A 127 1.45 -0.20 14.95
C TYR A 127 0.37 -0.11 16.02
N GLY A 128 -0.68 0.64 15.71
CA GLY A 128 -1.82 0.89 16.60
C GLY A 128 -2.44 2.24 16.30
N THR A 129 -3.00 2.90 17.31
CA THR A 129 -3.48 4.27 17.22
C THR A 129 -2.48 5.22 17.88
N ALA A 130 -2.15 6.35 17.22
CA ALA A 130 -1.12 7.29 17.70
C ALA A 130 -1.52 7.99 19.00
N ILE A 131 -2.81 8.13 19.25
CA ILE A 131 -3.34 8.83 20.45
C ILE A 131 -3.17 8.00 21.72
N GLN A 132 -3.27 6.67 21.62
CA GLN A 132 -3.25 5.79 22.78
C GLN A 132 -2.85 4.36 22.42
N ALA A 133 -1.97 3.76 23.22
CA ALA A 133 -1.73 2.32 23.22
C ALA A 133 -2.95 1.54 23.68
N ASP A 134 -3.06 0.28 23.33
CA ASP A 134 -4.08 -0.58 23.90
C ASP A 134 -3.78 -0.95 25.38
N TYR A 135 -4.70 -1.65 26.01
CA TYR A 135 -4.59 -2.02 27.44
C TYR A 135 -3.40 -2.93 27.75
N LEU A 136 -2.79 -3.59 26.76
CA LEU A 136 -1.55 -4.36 26.90
C LEU A 136 -0.29 -3.56 26.58
N GLY A 137 -0.39 -2.28 26.27
CA GLY A 137 0.71 -1.42 25.89
C GLY A 137 1.21 -1.62 24.46
N ARG A 138 0.47 -2.38 23.61
CA ARG A 138 0.75 -2.44 22.18
C ARG A 138 0.48 -1.08 21.56
N GLY A 139 1.22 -0.72 20.50
CA GLY A 139 1.09 0.60 19.86
C GLY A 139 1.74 1.76 20.64
N ALA A 140 2.50 1.50 21.69
CA ALA A 140 3.14 2.57 22.49
C ALA A 140 4.08 3.48 21.66
N LYS A 141 4.50 3.06 20.46
CA LYS A 141 5.30 3.84 19.51
C LYS A 141 4.53 4.21 18.23
N ALA A 142 3.22 4.04 18.18
CA ALA A 142 2.44 4.37 16.98
C ALA A 142 2.56 5.84 16.58
N GLY A 143 2.66 6.74 17.55
CA GLY A 143 2.96 8.16 17.30
C GLY A 143 4.32 8.40 16.65
N LEU A 144 5.36 7.63 17.02
CA LEU A 144 6.69 7.70 16.38
C LEU A 144 6.64 7.12 14.96
N TYR A 145 5.87 6.05 14.73
CA TYR A 145 5.65 5.52 13.39
C TYR A 145 4.95 6.54 12.49
N THR A 146 3.94 7.22 13.00
CA THR A 146 3.26 8.33 12.29
C THR A 146 4.25 9.45 11.93
N GLN A 147 5.16 9.81 12.85
CA GLN A 147 6.20 10.81 12.57
C GLN A 147 7.20 10.32 11.51
N PHE A 148 7.62 9.05 11.55
CA PHE A 148 8.44 8.44 10.51
C PHE A 148 7.77 8.57 9.13
N ILE A 149 6.50 8.16 9.01
CA ILE A 149 5.76 8.27 7.75
C ILE A 149 5.77 9.70 7.22
N ARG A 150 5.39 10.67 8.07
CA ARG A 150 5.13 12.04 7.64
C ARG A 150 6.39 12.90 7.49
N GLN A 151 7.38 12.71 8.36
CA GLN A 151 8.54 13.60 8.43
C GLN A 151 9.81 13.01 7.81
N GLU A 152 9.87 11.70 7.61
CA GLU A 152 11.03 11.04 7.00
C GLU A 152 10.67 10.38 5.66
N LEU A 153 9.66 9.49 5.64
CA LEU A 153 9.33 8.68 4.46
C LEU A 153 8.72 9.52 3.33
N LEU A 154 7.65 10.28 3.58
CA LEU A 154 7.01 11.10 2.54
C LEU A 154 7.97 12.14 1.92
N PRO A 155 8.79 12.88 2.71
CA PRO A 155 9.82 13.76 2.13
C PRO A 155 10.89 13.00 1.34
N MET A 156 11.27 11.78 1.74
CA MET A 156 12.20 10.94 0.98
C MET A 156 11.59 10.52 -0.35
N ILE A 157 10.32 10.06 -0.36
CA ILE A 157 9.60 9.70 -1.59
C ILE A 157 9.54 10.90 -2.54
N GLN A 158 9.24 12.10 -2.05
CA GLN A 158 9.19 13.29 -2.88
C GLN A 158 10.56 13.63 -3.49
N ARG A 159 11.65 13.46 -2.74
CA ARG A 159 13.02 13.63 -3.28
C ARG A 159 13.40 12.55 -4.29
N LYS A 160 12.93 11.32 -4.08
CA LYS A 160 13.16 10.20 -5.01
C LYS A 160 12.45 10.40 -6.34
N PHE A 161 11.29 11.01 -6.34
CA PHE A 161 10.46 11.27 -7.51
C PHE A 161 10.23 12.78 -7.73
N PRO A 162 11.29 13.57 -8.01
CA PRO A 162 11.19 15.03 -8.04
C PRO A 162 10.29 15.56 -9.16
N GLY A 163 10.05 14.75 -10.21
CA GLY A 163 9.17 15.09 -11.33
C GLY A 163 7.69 14.74 -11.09
N LEU A 164 7.34 14.06 -10.00
CA LEU A 164 5.97 13.68 -9.70
C LEU A 164 5.35 14.57 -8.63
N HIS A 165 4.12 15.02 -8.88
CA HIS A 165 3.30 15.66 -7.86
C HIS A 165 2.23 14.66 -7.37
N PHE A 166 2.39 14.16 -6.16
CA PHE A 166 1.44 13.22 -5.54
C PHE A 166 0.22 13.99 -4.99
N SER A 167 -0.75 14.24 -5.87
CA SER A 167 -2.00 14.93 -5.55
C SER A 167 -2.96 14.06 -4.72
N ALA A 168 -2.86 12.72 -4.85
CA ALA A 168 -3.65 11.75 -4.11
C ALA A 168 -2.72 10.77 -3.37
N LYS A 169 -2.83 10.73 -2.05
CA LYS A 169 -2.11 9.77 -1.21
C LYS A 169 -3.09 8.89 -0.47
N ALA A 170 -2.83 7.58 -0.50
CA ALA A 170 -3.59 6.58 0.22
C ALA A 170 -2.68 5.78 1.15
N PHE A 171 -3.27 5.18 2.16
CA PHE A 171 -2.55 4.26 3.04
C PHE A 171 -3.39 3.01 3.26
N ALA A 172 -2.76 1.84 3.16
CA ALA A 172 -3.41 0.56 3.34
C ALA A 172 -2.58 -0.37 4.25
N GLY A 173 -3.24 -1.39 4.78
CA GLY A 173 -2.57 -2.41 5.56
C GLY A 173 -3.49 -3.54 6.00
N PHE A 174 -2.90 -4.55 6.60
CA PHE A 174 -3.54 -5.80 7.00
C PHE A 174 -3.54 -5.92 8.51
N SER A 175 -4.65 -6.38 9.11
CA SER A 175 -4.73 -6.62 10.55
C SER A 175 -4.35 -5.33 11.33
N LEU A 176 -3.35 -5.40 12.19
CA LEU A 176 -2.82 -4.24 12.92
C LEU A 176 -2.25 -3.15 11.99
N GLY A 177 -1.71 -3.52 10.81
CA GLY A 177 -1.29 -2.59 9.78
C GLY A 177 -2.45 -1.82 9.16
N GLY A 178 -3.63 -2.43 9.07
CA GLY A 178 -4.87 -1.80 8.62
C GLY A 178 -5.37 -0.75 9.62
N LEU A 179 -5.35 -1.08 10.92
CA LEU A 179 -5.67 -0.12 11.98
C LEU A 179 -4.74 1.10 11.92
N MET A 180 -3.42 0.88 11.79
CA MET A 180 -2.43 1.96 11.70
C MET A 180 -2.64 2.84 10.46
N ALA A 181 -2.97 2.24 9.32
CA ALA A 181 -3.28 2.98 8.10
C ALA A 181 -4.53 3.85 8.28
N LEU A 182 -5.59 3.31 8.88
CA LEU A 182 -6.82 4.03 9.18
C LEU A 182 -6.56 5.19 10.14
N ASP A 183 -5.82 4.97 11.23
CA ASP A 183 -5.47 6.00 12.20
C ASP A 183 -4.74 7.18 11.55
N ILE A 184 -3.75 6.90 10.68
CA ILE A 184 -3.00 7.97 9.98
C ILE A 184 -3.93 8.73 9.00
N VAL A 185 -4.70 8.03 8.19
CA VAL A 185 -5.60 8.70 7.21
C VAL A 185 -6.64 9.55 7.92
N TRP A 186 -7.23 9.04 9.01
CA TRP A 186 -8.22 9.76 9.79
C TRP A 186 -7.68 11.04 10.43
N ASN A 187 -6.49 10.96 11.03
CA ASN A 187 -5.90 12.07 11.76
C ASN A 187 -5.17 13.09 10.86
N TYR A 188 -4.86 12.72 9.60
CA TYR A 188 -4.15 13.59 8.65
C TYR A 188 -4.86 13.73 7.30
N PRO A 189 -6.14 14.19 7.31
CA PRO A 189 -6.96 14.29 6.10
C PRO A 189 -6.44 15.31 5.07
N GLY A 190 -5.54 16.21 5.47
CA GLY A 190 -4.84 17.11 4.54
C GLY A 190 -3.69 16.46 3.77
N GLU A 191 -3.25 15.27 4.18
CA GLU A 191 -2.15 14.55 3.53
C GLU A 191 -2.64 13.28 2.81
N PHE A 192 -3.64 12.61 3.34
CA PHE A 192 -4.18 11.35 2.84
C PHE A 192 -5.66 11.47 2.53
N ILE A 193 -6.12 10.72 1.53
CA ILE A 193 -7.52 10.74 1.10
C ILE A 193 -8.21 9.38 1.16
N THR A 194 -7.45 8.28 1.24
CA THR A 194 -8.04 6.93 1.20
C THR A 194 -7.34 6.00 2.19
N ALA A 195 -8.12 5.30 3.00
CA ALA A 195 -7.67 4.19 3.84
C ALA A 195 -8.11 2.85 3.24
N GLY A 196 -7.18 1.89 3.17
CA GLY A 196 -7.44 0.49 2.84
C GLY A 196 -7.19 -0.40 4.06
N VAL A 197 -8.23 -1.05 4.58
CA VAL A 197 -8.21 -1.82 5.82
C VAL A 197 -8.62 -3.25 5.54
N PHE A 198 -7.65 -4.17 5.56
CA PHE A 198 -7.88 -5.58 5.29
C PHE A 198 -7.85 -6.35 6.61
N SER A 199 -8.97 -6.93 7.02
CA SER A 199 -9.17 -7.60 8.32
C SER A 199 -8.56 -6.78 9.47
N GLY A 200 -8.96 -5.50 9.57
CA GLY A 200 -8.36 -4.53 10.50
C GLY A 200 -8.51 -4.94 11.96
N SER A 201 -7.50 -4.66 12.79
CA SER A 201 -7.55 -4.90 14.25
C SER A 201 -8.43 -3.84 14.95
N LEU A 202 -9.70 -3.73 14.55
CA LEU A 202 -10.62 -2.69 15.03
C LEU A 202 -11.15 -2.95 16.46
N TRP A 203 -10.89 -4.13 16.99
CA TRP A 203 -11.05 -4.48 18.41
C TRP A 203 -10.08 -3.71 19.34
N TRP A 204 -9.21 -2.86 18.82
CA TRP A 204 -8.22 -2.09 19.57
C TRP A 204 -8.85 -1.27 20.68
N ARG A 205 -8.53 -1.61 21.95
CA ARG A 205 -9.27 -1.13 23.11
C ARG A 205 -8.38 -0.70 24.28
N SER A 206 -8.89 0.23 25.08
CA SER A 206 -8.20 0.80 26.24
C SER A 206 -8.38 -0.01 27.53
N LEU A 207 -9.36 -0.93 27.56
CA LEU A 207 -9.68 -1.82 28.68
C LEU A 207 -9.93 -3.22 28.16
N ASP A 208 -9.57 -4.27 28.91
CA ASP A 208 -9.86 -5.63 28.54
C ASP A 208 -11.38 -5.88 28.48
N HIS A 209 -11.83 -6.63 27.49
CA HIS A 209 -13.26 -6.96 27.32
C HIS A 209 -13.81 -7.86 28.45
N GLU A 210 -12.93 -8.58 29.18
CA GLU A 210 -13.32 -9.38 30.36
C GLU A 210 -13.44 -8.52 31.63
N HIS A 211 -13.07 -7.25 31.59
CA HIS A 211 -13.19 -6.36 32.75
C HIS A 211 -14.66 -5.96 32.96
N GLU A 212 -15.12 -5.92 34.22
CA GLU A 212 -16.52 -5.62 34.57
C GLU A 212 -17.03 -4.25 34.09
N ASP A 213 -16.14 -3.27 33.98
CA ASP A 213 -16.43 -1.93 33.45
C ASP A 213 -16.26 -1.79 31.94
N TYR A 214 -16.00 -2.89 31.20
CA TYR A 214 -15.83 -2.80 29.77
C TYR A 214 -17.13 -2.43 29.05
N ASP A 215 -17.03 -1.48 28.15
CA ASP A 215 -18.11 -1.06 27.24
C ASP A 215 -17.51 -0.81 25.85
N ASP A 216 -18.03 -1.48 24.83
CA ASP A 216 -17.61 -1.35 23.43
C ASP A 216 -17.66 0.11 22.94
N ASN A 217 -18.64 0.87 23.42
CA ASN A 217 -18.82 2.26 23.01
C ASN A 217 -17.80 3.20 23.67
N LEU A 218 -17.23 2.82 24.79
CA LEU A 218 -16.29 3.66 25.54
C LEU A 218 -14.84 3.24 25.36
N HIS A 219 -14.58 1.98 25.06
CA HIS A 219 -13.21 1.44 25.14
C HIS A 219 -12.57 1.07 23.81
N ARG A 220 -13.35 0.95 22.69
CA ARG A 220 -12.77 0.78 21.36
C ARG A 220 -12.20 2.10 20.86
N ILE A 221 -10.86 2.21 20.86
CA ILE A 221 -10.15 3.49 20.69
C ILE A 221 -10.40 4.12 19.32
N MET A 222 -10.31 3.35 18.22
CA MET A 222 -10.51 3.90 16.86
C MET A 222 -11.96 4.35 16.63
N HIS A 223 -12.94 3.60 17.15
CA HIS A 223 -14.36 3.98 17.10
C HIS A 223 -14.60 5.30 17.84
N GLN A 224 -14.00 5.47 19.02
CA GLN A 224 -14.07 6.72 19.78
C GLN A 224 -13.49 7.91 19.02
N GLN A 225 -12.35 7.71 18.33
CA GLN A 225 -11.75 8.76 17.50
C GLN A 225 -12.70 9.18 16.38
N ILE A 226 -13.34 8.22 15.71
CA ILE A 226 -14.29 8.51 14.62
C ILE A 226 -15.51 9.23 15.16
N ARG A 227 -16.17 8.73 16.21
CA ARG A 227 -17.36 9.34 16.80
C ARG A 227 -17.13 10.78 17.28
N SER A 228 -15.95 11.06 17.82
CA SER A 228 -15.57 12.41 18.28
C SER A 228 -15.01 13.30 17.16
N GLY A 229 -14.84 12.75 15.97
CA GLY A 229 -14.28 13.46 14.83
C GLY A 229 -15.30 14.27 14.04
N LYS A 230 -14.91 14.68 12.83
CA LYS A 230 -15.76 15.48 11.93
C LYS A 230 -15.72 14.89 10.52
N TYR A 231 -16.84 14.98 9.83
CA TYR A 231 -16.93 14.62 8.41
C TYR A 231 -15.93 15.39 7.55
N GLN A 232 -15.16 14.66 6.76
CA GLN A 232 -14.19 15.18 5.78
C GLN A 232 -14.60 14.68 4.39
N PRO A 233 -15.18 15.50 3.51
CA PRO A 233 -15.91 15.06 2.31
C PRO A 233 -15.02 14.39 1.24
N HIS A 234 -13.71 14.45 1.38
CA HIS A 234 -12.74 13.85 0.45
C HIS A 234 -12.16 12.52 0.93
N LEU A 235 -12.41 12.14 2.19
CA LEU A 235 -11.92 10.85 2.71
C LEU A 235 -12.75 9.70 2.18
N LYS A 236 -12.06 8.59 1.91
CA LYS A 236 -12.63 7.33 1.44
C LYS A 236 -12.07 6.16 2.23
N PHE A 237 -12.88 5.14 2.45
CA PHE A 237 -12.54 3.99 3.28
C PHE A 237 -12.92 2.70 2.58
N PHE A 238 -11.93 1.84 2.39
CA PHE A 238 -12.13 0.47 1.93
C PHE A 238 -11.91 -0.48 3.09
N PHE A 239 -12.86 -1.39 3.33
CA PHE A 239 -12.74 -2.44 4.31
C PHE A 239 -12.95 -3.80 3.68
N SER A 240 -12.21 -4.80 4.13
CA SER A 240 -12.51 -6.20 3.86
C SER A 240 -12.31 -7.06 5.09
N THR A 241 -13.14 -8.10 5.21
CA THR A 241 -13.07 -9.12 6.27
C THR A 241 -13.24 -10.51 5.66
N GLY A 242 -12.86 -11.54 6.41
CA GLY A 242 -13.19 -12.92 6.13
C GLY A 242 -14.12 -13.49 7.20
N SER A 243 -15.12 -14.30 6.83
CA SER A 243 -16.02 -14.92 7.80
C SER A 243 -15.32 -15.98 8.68
N LEU A 244 -14.08 -16.33 8.33
CA LEU A 244 -13.23 -17.24 9.09
C LEU A 244 -11.95 -16.54 9.60
N ASP A 245 -11.97 -15.20 9.75
CA ASP A 245 -10.83 -14.43 10.26
C ASP A 245 -10.45 -14.84 11.68
N GLU A 246 -11.44 -15.20 12.48
CA GLU A 246 -11.30 -15.66 13.88
C GLU A 246 -12.54 -16.43 14.33
N THR A 247 -12.63 -16.73 15.61
CA THR A 247 -13.79 -17.44 16.20
C THR A 247 -14.38 -16.70 17.41
N HIS A 248 -13.80 -15.55 17.78
CA HIS A 248 -14.28 -14.76 18.91
C HIS A 248 -15.58 -14.05 18.53
N ASP A 249 -16.54 -14.11 19.44
CA ASP A 249 -17.84 -13.43 19.41
C ASP A 249 -18.14 -13.01 20.85
N ARG A 250 -17.60 -11.85 21.27
CA ARG A 250 -17.59 -11.40 22.67
C ARG A 250 -18.96 -11.02 23.20
N ASN A 251 -19.87 -10.63 22.29
CA ASN A 251 -21.24 -10.24 22.67
C ASN A 251 -22.30 -11.33 22.42
N ASN A 252 -21.86 -12.49 21.89
CA ASN A 252 -22.68 -13.67 21.58
C ASN A 252 -23.86 -13.35 20.62
N ASN A 253 -23.61 -12.50 19.61
CA ASN A 253 -24.61 -12.14 18.61
C ASN A 253 -24.59 -13.07 17.37
N GLY A 254 -23.66 -14.01 17.28
CA GLY A 254 -23.47 -14.94 16.18
C GLY A 254 -22.59 -14.38 15.07
N ILE A 255 -21.96 -13.21 15.25
CA ILE A 255 -21.04 -12.57 14.33
C ILE A 255 -19.67 -12.49 14.98
N ILE A 256 -18.60 -12.92 14.28
CA ILE A 256 -17.24 -12.85 14.80
C ILE A 256 -16.81 -11.38 15.01
N ASP A 257 -15.98 -11.14 16.02
CA ASP A 257 -15.57 -9.79 16.42
C ASP A 257 -14.94 -8.96 15.30
N SER A 258 -14.15 -9.58 14.41
CA SER A 258 -13.52 -8.88 13.28
C SER A 258 -14.55 -8.27 12.30
N ILE A 259 -15.68 -8.95 12.08
CA ILE A 259 -16.79 -8.44 11.26
C ILE A 259 -17.58 -7.42 12.05
N ASP A 260 -17.96 -7.75 13.29
CA ASP A 260 -18.82 -6.90 14.15
C ASP A 260 -18.14 -5.54 14.40
N ASP A 261 -16.86 -5.53 14.76
CA ASP A 261 -16.09 -4.29 14.93
C ASP A 261 -15.94 -3.48 13.63
N THR A 262 -15.82 -4.15 12.49
CA THR A 262 -15.74 -3.47 11.20
C THR A 262 -17.07 -2.82 10.84
N LEU A 263 -18.18 -3.53 11.00
CA LEU A 263 -19.52 -3.00 10.72
C LEU A 263 -19.87 -1.86 11.66
N ALA A 264 -19.59 -2.01 12.97
CA ALA A 264 -19.82 -0.93 13.94
C ALA A 264 -19.01 0.34 13.60
N LEU A 265 -17.76 0.20 13.09
CA LEU A 265 -16.96 1.34 12.66
C LEU A 265 -17.51 1.99 11.38
N ILE A 266 -18.07 1.21 10.47
CA ILE A 266 -18.77 1.70 9.27
C ILE A 266 -20.00 2.49 9.70
N ASP A 267 -20.81 1.99 10.64
CA ASP A 267 -21.98 2.70 11.19
C ASP A 267 -21.57 4.04 11.85
N ASP A 268 -20.43 4.07 12.55
CA ASP A 268 -19.87 5.31 13.10
C ASP A 268 -19.50 6.32 12.00
N LEU A 269 -18.88 5.86 10.89
CA LEU A 269 -18.58 6.69 9.72
C LEU A 269 -19.86 7.20 9.04
N GLU A 270 -20.86 6.34 8.84
CA GLU A 270 -22.13 6.72 8.22
C GLU A 270 -22.87 7.74 9.07
N SER A 271 -22.81 7.61 10.39
CA SER A 271 -23.39 8.57 11.35
C SER A 271 -22.77 9.97 11.23
N LEU A 272 -21.50 10.07 10.80
CA LEU A 272 -20.84 11.34 10.48
C LEU A 272 -21.24 11.89 9.10
N GLY A 273 -21.83 11.09 8.20
CA GLY A 273 -22.28 11.51 6.88
C GLY A 273 -21.58 10.85 5.69
N TYR A 274 -20.63 9.93 5.92
CA TYR A 274 -20.06 9.09 4.86
C TYR A 274 -21.10 8.13 4.31
N LYS A 275 -20.99 7.74 3.05
CA LYS A 275 -22.00 6.93 2.35
C LYS A 275 -21.41 5.66 1.79
N ASP A 276 -22.07 4.53 2.08
CA ASP A 276 -21.76 3.26 1.43
C ASP A 276 -21.83 3.38 -0.10
N GLY A 277 -21.00 2.64 -0.79
CA GLY A 277 -20.85 2.64 -2.25
C GLY A 277 -20.20 3.90 -2.84
N LYS A 278 -20.13 5.01 -2.09
CA LYS A 278 -19.50 6.27 -2.54
C LYS A 278 -18.20 6.56 -1.79
N ASP A 279 -18.28 6.70 -0.49
CA ASP A 279 -17.17 7.07 0.38
C ASP A 279 -16.62 5.86 1.14
N ILE A 280 -17.44 4.81 1.29
CA ILE A 280 -17.13 3.55 1.94
C ILE A 280 -17.34 2.42 0.95
N ARG A 281 -16.43 1.43 0.95
CA ARG A 281 -16.59 0.14 0.28
C ARG A 281 -16.24 -0.96 1.26
N TYR A 282 -17.17 -1.87 1.49
CA TYR A 282 -16.96 -3.05 2.33
C TYR A 282 -17.17 -4.33 1.53
N ILE A 283 -16.30 -5.32 1.77
CA ILE A 283 -16.41 -6.66 1.18
C ILE A 283 -16.14 -7.70 2.27
N ASN A 284 -17.08 -8.61 2.48
CA ASN A 284 -16.85 -9.80 3.28
C ASN A 284 -16.65 -11.02 2.38
N TYR A 285 -15.62 -11.82 2.67
CA TYR A 285 -15.35 -13.09 1.99
C TYR A 285 -15.83 -14.24 2.88
N GLU A 286 -16.89 -14.95 2.47
CA GLU A 286 -17.51 -16.01 3.28
C GLU A 286 -16.53 -17.14 3.64
N ASP A 287 -15.62 -17.49 2.75
CA ASP A 287 -14.56 -18.48 2.91
C ASP A 287 -13.22 -17.87 3.35
N GLY A 288 -13.19 -16.56 3.53
CA GLY A 288 -11.98 -15.78 3.85
C GLY A 288 -11.48 -16.03 5.26
N LYS A 289 -10.17 -16.05 5.41
CA LYS A 289 -9.45 -16.21 6.68
C LYS A 289 -8.54 -15.01 6.93
N HIS A 290 -8.03 -14.88 8.15
CA HIS A 290 -7.05 -13.86 8.53
C HIS A 290 -5.66 -14.18 7.95
N ASP A 291 -5.56 -14.19 6.61
CA ASP A 291 -4.37 -14.61 5.90
C ASP A 291 -4.13 -13.81 4.60
N ILE A 292 -2.90 -13.94 4.09
CA ILE A 292 -2.46 -13.24 2.88
C ILE A 292 -3.27 -13.68 1.65
N ALA A 293 -3.73 -14.93 1.59
CA ALA A 293 -4.52 -15.43 0.46
C ALA A 293 -5.86 -14.72 0.33
N THR A 294 -6.54 -14.46 1.45
CA THR A 294 -7.77 -13.66 1.49
C THR A 294 -7.50 -12.21 1.10
N TRP A 295 -6.44 -11.59 1.63
CA TRP A 295 -6.09 -10.21 1.33
C TRP A 295 -5.63 -10.01 -0.12
N ALA A 296 -4.98 -11.03 -0.73
CA ALA A 296 -4.63 -11.02 -2.15
C ALA A 296 -5.88 -10.97 -3.07
N ARG A 297 -7.00 -11.56 -2.64
CA ARG A 297 -8.29 -11.46 -3.35
C ARG A 297 -8.92 -10.06 -3.22
N ALA A 298 -8.74 -9.42 -2.08
CA ALA A 298 -9.30 -8.10 -1.80
C ALA A 298 -8.48 -6.95 -2.40
N MET A 299 -7.16 -7.13 -2.59
CA MET A 299 -6.27 -6.09 -3.09
C MET A 299 -6.67 -5.55 -4.48
N PRO A 300 -6.99 -6.38 -5.50
CA PRO A 300 -7.46 -5.86 -6.79
C PRO A 300 -8.76 -5.07 -6.68
N GLU A 301 -9.67 -5.45 -5.78
CA GLU A 301 -10.93 -4.73 -5.57
C GLU A 301 -10.68 -3.35 -4.93
N PHE A 302 -9.77 -3.26 -3.97
CA PHE A 302 -9.32 -1.99 -3.41
C PHE A 302 -8.67 -1.09 -4.46
N LEU A 303 -7.75 -1.65 -5.28
CA LEU A 303 -7.06 -0.90 -6.32
C LEU A 303 -8.03 -0.39 -7.40
N LYS A 304 -9.00 -1.21 -7.83
CA LYS A 304 -10.04 -0.80 -8.78
C LYS A 304 -10.96 0.27 -8.18
N TRP A 305 -11.36 0.12 -6.92
CA TRP A 305 -12.23 1.09 -6.26
C TRP A 305 -11.55 2.45 -6.09
N GLY A 306 -10.26 2.48 -5.75
CA GLY A 306 -9.50 3.71 -5.56
C GLY A 306 -9.04 4.37 -6.85
N TRP A 307 -8.67 3.59 -7.86
CA TRP A 307 -7.99 4.07 -9.08
C TRP A 307 -8.56 3.51 -10.38
N GLY A 308 -9.72 2.89 -10.37
CA GLY A 308 -10.40 2.42 -11.58
C GLY A 308 -10.60 3.55 -12.61
N LYS A 309 -10.61 3.15 -13.90
CA LYS A 309 -10.89 4.03 -15.05
C LYS A 309 -12.34 3.96 -15.43
#